data_5e0950d1f14b7c2d073eca8766b357ed
#
_entry.id   5e0950d1f14b7c2d073eca8766b357ed
#
_cell.length_a   1.000
_cell.length_b   1.000
_cell.length_c   1.000
_cell.angle_alpha   90.00
_cell.angle_beta   90.00
_cell.angle_gamma   90.00
#
_symmetry.space_group_name_H-M   'P 1'
#
loop_
_entity.id
_entity.type
_entity.pdbx_description
1 polymer ?
#
loop_
_entity_poly.entity_id
_entity_poly.type
_entity_poly.pdbx_seq_one_letter_code
_entity_poly.pdbx_strand_id
1 'polypeptide(L)'
;MSEACCPGGVDCRILVLDDEPLILLDLEFAVEDAGCIPITALELSEALAIAEHESIVAAILDVSLSHGETCAPVARTLAERGVPYVLHTGDLDRMDEAVRKLGGVLVPKPTPAAVVVSRALEGVTQRQQA
;
A
#
# COMPACT_ATOMS: atom_id res chain seq x y z
N MET A 1 -16.51 4.39 19.31
CA MET A 1 -16.06 4.84 18.01
C MET A 1 -14.56 4.71 17.89
N SER A 2 -14.14 4.18 16.80
CA SER A 2 -12.71 3.96 16.64
C SER A 2 -11.98 5.27 16.42
N GLU A 3 -10.79 5.29 16.93
CA GLU A 3 -9.90 6.41 16.67
C GLU A 3 -9.55 6.43 15.22
N ALA A 4 -9.68 7.56 14.60
CA ALA A 4 -9.24 7.67 13.23
C ALA A 4 -7.73 7.50 13.17
N CYS A 5 -7.27 6.66 12.26
CA CYS A 5 -5.84 6.51 12.05
C CYS A 5 -5.26 7.72 11.35
N CYS A 6 -6.12 8.61 10.87
CA CYS A 6 -5.72 9.84 10.20
C CYS A 6 -6.11 11.02 11.07
N PRO A 7 -5.14 11.77 11.59
CA PRO A 7 -5.44 12.98 12.33
C PRO A 7 -6.20 13.97 11.44
N GLY A 8 -7.01 14.80 12.05
CA GLY A 8 -7.75 15.83 11.34
C GLY A 8 -9.10 15.41 10.83
N GLY A 9 -9.50 14.16 11.09
CA GLY A 9 -10.82 13.70 10.75
C GLY A 9 -11.05 13.40 9.28
N VAL A 10 -9.99 13.33 8.48
CA VAL A 10 -10.10 12.95 7.06
C VAL A 10 -10.23 11.44 6.95
N ASP A 11 -10.93 11.00 5.91
CA ASP A 11 -11.06 9.57 5.64
C ASP A 11 -9.69 8.96 5.41
N CYS A 12 -9.45 7.85 6.10
CA CYS A 12 -8.19 7.13 5.99
C CYS A 12 -8.35 6.05 4.93
N ARG A 13 -8.09 6.42 3.68
CA ARG A 13 -8.22 5.49 2.56
C ARG A 13 -6.86 4.92 2.22
N ILE A 14 -6.78 3.60 2.19
CA ILE A 14 -5.53 2.91 1.91
C ILE A 14 -5.72 2.04 0.68
N LEU A 15 -4.88 2.28 -0.32
CA LEU A 15 -4.87 1.46 -1.53
C LEU A 15 -4.16 0.14 -1.21
N VAL A 16 -4.78 -0.98 -1.57
CA VAL A 16 -4.17 -2.29 -1.40
C VAL A 16 -4.16 -2.99 -2.75
N LEU A 17 -2.96 -3.26 -3.25
CA LEU A 17 -2.77 -3.95 -4.53
C LEU A 17 -2.12 -5.30 -4.29
N ASP A 18 -2.82 -6.37 -4.64
CA ASP A 18 -2.26 -7.72 -4.58
C ASP A 18 -3.06 -8.57 -5.55
N ASP A 19 -2.39 -9.36 -6.38
CA ASP A 19 -3.08 -10.19 -7.37
C ASP A 19 -3.52 -11.53 -6.80
N GLU A 20 -3.23 -11.80 -5.54
CA GLU A 20 -3.71 -13.00 -4.85
C GLU A 20 -4.93 -12.64 -4.01
N PRO A 21 -6.12 -13.13 -4.39
CA PRO A 21 -7.36 -12.71 -3.71
C PRO A 21 -7.37 -12.97 -2.21
N LEU A 22 -6.76 -14.06 -1.75
CA LEU A 22 -6.78 -14.36 -0.32
C LEU A 22 -5.90 -13.42 0.47
N ILE A 23 -4.75 -13.03 -0.08
CA ILE A 23 -3.89 -12.06 0.57
C ILE A 23 -4.56 -10.70 0.58
N LEU A 24 -5.18 -10.34 -0.53
CA LEU A 24 -5.89 -9.08 -0.64
C LEU A 24 -7.00 -8.98 0.40
N LEU A 25 -7.76 -10.05 0.57
CA LEU A 25 -8.85 -10.09 1.54
C LEU A 25 -8.33 -9.93 2.96
N ASP A 26 -7.23 -10.60 3.27
CA ASP A 26 -6.61 -10.53 4.59
C ASP A 26 -6.17 -9.10 4.91
N LEU A 27 -5.55 -8.44 3.94
CA LEU A 27 -5.12 -7.05 4.09
C LEU A 27 -6.33 -6.11 4.19
N GLU A 28 -7.38 -6.38 3.43
CA GLU A 28 -8.59 -5.59 3.49
C GLU A 28 -9.18 -5.58 4.89
N PHE A 29 -9.30 -6.76 5.51
CA PHE A 29 -9.80 -6.86 6.87
C PHE A 29 -8.90 -6.15 7.86
N ALA A 30 -7.59 -6.26 7.68
CA ALA A 30 -6.65 -5.61 8.58
C ALA A 30 -6.73 -4.08 8.49
N VAL A 31 -6.94 -3.55 7.29
CA VAL A 31 -7.14 -2.11 7.11
C VAL A 31 -8.40 -1.65 7.82
N GLU A 32 -9.49 -2.41 7.69
CA GLU A 32 -10.75 -2.09 8.37
C GLU A 32 -10.60 -2.15 9.88
N ASP A 33 -9.88 -3.15 10.37
CA ASP A 33 -9.63 -3.28 11.81
C ASP A 33 -8.83 -2.09 12.35
N ALA A 34 -8.02 -1.47 11.52
CA ALA A 34 -7.24 -0.30 11.91
C ALA A 34 -8.05 1.00 11.84
N GLY A 35 -9.32 0.91 11.47
CA GLY A 35 -10.19 2.09 11.38
C GLY A 35 -10.08 2.83 10.06
N CYS A 36 -9.55 2.18 9.04
CA CYS A 36 -9.36 2.81 7.73
C CYS A 36 -10.27 2.16 6.68
N ILE A 37 -10.30 2.77 5.51
CA ILE A 37 -11.11 2.31 4.38
C ILE A 37 -10.20 1.69 3.34
N PRO A 38 -10.32 0.38 3.08
CA PRO A 38 -9.49 -0.23 2.05
C PRO A 38 -10.05 0.02 0.67
N ILE A 39 -9.18 0.39 -0.26
CA ILE A 39 -9.51 0.50 -1.67
C ILE A 39 -8.66 -0.55 -2.37
N THR A 40 -9.27 -1.65 -2.76
CA THR A 40 -8.54 -2.83 -3.21
C THR A 40 -8.44 -2.91 -4.72
N ALA A 41 -7.36 -3.49 -5.19
CA ALA A 41 -7.16 -3.76 -6.61
C ALA A 41 -6.45 -5.09 -6.78
N LEU A 42 -6.89 -5.86 -7.76
CA LEU A 42 -6.28 -7.14 -8.12
C LEU A 42 -5.32 -7.00 -9.29
N GLU A 43 -5.39 -5.89 -10.02
CA GLU A 43 -4.62 -5.68 -11.22
C GLU A 43 -3.95 -4.33 -11.21
N LEU A 44 -2.84 -4.26 -11.94
CA LEU A 44 -2.05 -3.04 -12.02
C LEU A 44 -2.87 -1.86 -12.55
N SER A 45 -3.66 -2.09 -13.60
CA SER A 45 -4.43 -1.00 -14.21
C SER A 45 -5.45 -0.41 -13.25
N GLU A 46 -6.11 -1.26 -12.45
CA GLU A 46 -7.04 -0.78 -11.43
C GLU A 46 -6.32 0.08 -10.39
N ALA A 47 -5.20 -0.42 -9.90
CA ALA A 47 -4.44 0.27 -8.87
C ALA A 47 -3.91 1.60 -9.39
N LEU A 48 -3.48 1.64 -10.64
CA LEU A 48 -2.97 2.87 -11.22
C LEU A 48 -4.06 3.93 -11.32
N ALA A 49 -5.26 3.54 -11.75
CA ALA A 49 -6.39 4.46 -11.83
C ALA A 49 -6.74 5.01 -10.44
N ILE A 50 -6.73 4.14 -9.43
CA ILE A 50 -6.99 4.57 -8.05
C ILE A 50 -5.91 5.55 -7.59
N ALA A 51 -4.65 5.23 -7.84
CA ALA A 51 -3.53 6.07 -7.42
C ALA A 51 -3.57 7.45 -8.08
N GLU A 52 -4.09 7.52 -9.30
CA GLU A 52 -4.17 8.79 -10.03
C GLU A 52 -5.35 9.65 -9.64
N HIS A 53 -6.47 9.04 -9.26
CA HIS A 53 -7.73 9.76 -9.14
C HIS A 53 -8.34 9.80 -7.74
N GLU A 54 -7.97 8.89 -6.86
CA GLU A 54 -8.56 8.81 -5.52
C GLU A 54 -7.71 9.51 -4.48
N SER A 55 -8.36 9.94 -3.41
CA SER A 55 -7.65 10.49 -2.26
C SER A 55 -7.17 9.34 -1.39
N ILE A 56 -5.88 9.07 -1.45
CA ILE A 56 -5.26 7.94 -0.75
C ILE A 56 -4.24 8.50 0.23
N VAL A 57 -4.23 8.00 1.47
CA VAL A 57 -3.26 8.45 2.48
C VAL A 57 -2.04 7.53 2.57
N ALA A 58 -2.20 6.28 2.15
CA ALA A 58 -1.10 5.31 2.15
C ALA A 58 -1.45 4.18 1.21
N ALA A 59 -0.48 3.34 0.88
CA ALA A 59 -0.72 2.21 0.01
C ALA A 59 0.11 1.00 0.43
N ILE A 60 -0.41 -0.17 0.14
CA ILE A 60 0.28 -1.45 0.31
C ILE A 60 0.33 -2.08 -1.07
N LEU A 61 1.53 -2.28 -1.60
CA LEU A 61 1.71 -2.70 -2.98
C LEU A 61 2.46 -4.02 -3.06
N ASP A 62 1.84 -5.01 -3.70
CA ASP A 62 2.54 -6.25 -4.05
C ASP A 62 3.51 -5.92 -5.17
N VAL A 63 4.77 -6.27 -5.00
CA VAL A 63 5.80 -5.90 -5.97
C VAL A 63 5.67 -6.69 -7.28
N SER A 64 5.48 -8.00 -7.19
CA SER A 64 5.42 -8.85 -8.36
C SER A 64 3.98 -9.22 -8.67
N LEU A 65 3.51 -8.83 -9.83
CA LEU A 65 2.13 -9.07 -10.25
C LEU A 65 2.12 -10.07 -11.41
N SER A 66 0.92 -10.49 -11.79
CA SER A 66 0.73 -11.43 -12.89
C SER A 66 1.29 -10.86 -14.19
N HIS A 67 1.64 -11.73 -15.09
CA HIS A 67 2.11 -11.37 -16.45
C HIS A 67 3.42 -10.58 -16.44
N GLY A 68 4.25 -10.78 -15.44
CA GLY A 68 5.55 -10.13 -15.38
C GLY A 68 5.50 -8.65 -15.02
N GLU A 69 4.35 -8.16 -14.61
CA GLU A 69 4.20 -6.77 -14.21
C GLU A 69 4.70 -6.55 -12.79
N THR A 70 5.07 -5.31 -12.50
CA THR A 70 5.41 -4.92 -11.14
C THR A 70 4.58 -3.71 -10.73
N CYS A 71 4.62 -3.37 -9.45
CA CYS A 71 3.90 -2.22 -8.94
C CYS A 71 4.60 -0.88 -9.25
N ALA A 72 5.70 -0.90 -9.99
CA ALA A 72 6.51 0.31 -10.20
C ALA A 72 5.71 1.53 -10.71
N PRO A 73 4.81 1.39 -11.71
CA PRO A 73 4.04 2.56 -12.15
C PRO A 73 3.19 3.16 -11.05
N VAL A 74 2.57 2.32 -10.23
CA VAL A 74 1.73 2.79 -9.11
C VAL A 74 2.61 3.49 -8.07
N ALA A 75 3.74 2.89 -7.73
CA ALA A 75 4.65 3.48 -6.74
C ALA A 75 5.15 4.84 -7.20
N ARG A 76 5.47 4.99 -8.48
CA ARG A 76 5.90 6.28 -9.02
C ARG A 76 4.81 7.34 -8.90
N THR A 77 3.58 6.97 -9.25
CA THR A 77 2.45 7.89 -9.14
C THR A 77 2.25 8.34 -7.70
N LEU A 78 2.31 7.39 -6.77
CA LEU A 78 2.13 7.71 -5.35
C LEU A 78 3.27 8.59 -4.84
N ALA A 79 4.50 8.31 -5.26
CA ALA A 79 5.65 9.12 -4.86
C ALA A 79 5.50 10.56 -5.35
N GLU A 80 5.03 10.74 -6.58
CA GLU A 80 4.80 12.07 -7.15
C GLU A 80 3.73 12.83 -6.39
N ARG A 81 2.76 12.13 -5.85
CA ARG A 81 1.69 12.74 -5.06
C ARG A 81 2.04 12.84 -3.58
N GLY A 82 3.21 12.37 -3.20
CA GLY A 82 3.66 12.43 -1.82
C GLY A 82 2.96 11.45 -0.89
N VAL A 83 2.45 10.35 -1.43
CA VAL A 83 1.73 9.34 -0.64
C VAL A 83 2.70 8.24 -0.24
N PRO A 84 2.83 7.94 1.06
CA PRO A 84 3.72 6.86 1.50
C PRO A 84 3.17 5.48 1.13
N TYR A 85 4.07 4.53 0.89
CA TYR A 85 3.64 3.19 0.51
C TYR A 85 4.59 2.13 1.05
N VAL A 86 4.04 0.93 1.19
CA VAL A 86 4.77 -0.27 1.60
C VAL A 86 4.91 -1.16 0.37
N LEU A 87 6.09 -1.70 0.17
CA LEU A 87 6.35 -2.69 -0.87
C LEU A 87 6.34 -4.07 -0.22
N HIS A 88 5.31 -4.86 -0.52
CA HIS A 88 5.08 -6.17 0.07
C HIS A 88 5.55 -7.23 -0.92
N THR A 89 6.62 -7.95 -0.60
CA THR A 89 7.24 -8.84 -1.57
C THR A 89 7.67 -10.15 -0.95
N GLY A 90 7.52 -11.23 -1.73
CA GLY A 90 7.97 -12.55 -1.32
C GLY A 90 9.41 -12.85 -1.67
N ASP A 91 10.04 -12.01 -2.46
CA ASP A 91 11.40 -12.26 -2.93
C ASP A 91 12.20 -10.96 -3.03
N LEU A 92 12.80 -10.61 -1.90
CA LEU A 92 13.60 -9.38 -1.83
C LEU A 92 14.83 -9.44 -2.74
N ASP A 93 15.38 -10.64 -2.95
CA ASP A 93 16.58 -10.79 -3.74
C ASP A 93 16.34 -10.55 -5.22
N ARG A 94 15.11 -10.80 -5.68
CA ARG A 94 14.74 -10.63 -7.08
C ARG A 94 14.06 -9.32 -7.36
N MET A 95 13.98 -8.46 -6.37
CA MET A 95 13.27 -7.20 -6.55
C MET A 95 14.04 -6.33 -7.55
N ASP A 96 13.29 -5.81 -8.52
CA ASP A 96 13.83 -4.93 -9.55
C ASP A 96 14.50 -3.72 -8.89
N GLU A 97 15.68 -3.38 -9.37
CA GLU A 97 16.40 -2.23 -8.86
C GLU A 97 15.60 -0.93 -9.05
N ALA A 98 14.84 -0.85 -10.14
CA ALA A 98 13.99 0.32 -10.38
C ALA A 98 12.96 0.49 -9.25
N VAL A 99 12.41 -0.62 -8.76
CA VAL A 99 11.45 -0.57 -7.65
C VAL A 99 12.15 -0.16 -6.37
N ARG A 100 13.35 -0.67 -6.12
CA ARG A 100 14.12 -0.30 -4.93
C ARG A 100 14.41 1.19 -4.88
N LYS A 101 14.68 1.80 -6.04
CA LYS A 101 15.03 3.21 -6.12
C LYS A 101 13.87 4.13 -5.85
N LEU A 102 12.64 3.62 -5.91
CA LEU A 102 11.46 4.45 -5.69
C LEU A 102 11.25 4.81 -4.22
N GLY A 103 11.94 4.13 -3.33
CA GLY A 103 11.74 4.31 -1.90
C GLY A 103 10.60 3.44 -1.41
N GLY A 104 9.97 3.85 -0.32
CA GLY A 104 8.93 3.05 0.30
C GLY A 104 9.53 2.09 1.32
N VAL A 105 8.67 1.51 2.13
CA VAL A 105 9.08 0.59 3.18
C VAL A 105 8.95 -0.83 2.66
N LEU A 106 10.02 -1.60 2.78
CA LEU A 106 10.01 -3.00 2.34
C LEU A 106 9.48 -3.89 3.44
N VAL A 107 8.48 -4.70 3.13
CA VAL A 107 7.93 -5.66 4.07
C VAL A 107 7.92 -7.03 3.39
N PRO A 108 8.63 -8.01 3.94
CA PRO A 108 8.71 -9.33 3.31
C PRO A 108 7.43 -10.13 3.54
N LYS A 109 7.14 -11.03 2.60
CA LYS A 109 6.12 -12.05 2.79
C LYS A 109 6.80 -13.31 3.36
N PRO A 110 6.18 -14.03 4.28
CA PRO A 110 4.92 -13.68 4.92
C PRO A 110 5.15 -12.73 6.09
N THR A 111 4.26 -11.77 6.23
CA THR A 111 4.19 -10.90 7.40
C THR A 111 2.72 -10.80 7.75
N PRO A 112 2.35 -10.87 9.02
CA PRO A 112 0.93 -10.75 9.38
C PRO A 112 0.32 -9.47 8.82
N ALA A 113 -0.90 -9.56 8.33
CA ALA A 113 -1.56 -8.43 7.69
C ALA A 113 -1.62 -7.20 8.59
N ALA A 114 -1.87 -7.40 9.88
CA ALA A 114 -1.93 -6.28 10.82
C ALA A 114 -0.60 -5.54 10.89
N VAL A 115 0.51 -6.26 10.78
CA VAL A 115 1.84 -5.64 10.81
C VAL A 115 2.09 -4.85 9.53
N VAL A 116 1.68 -5.40 8.39
CA VAL A 116 1.82 -4.71 7.10
C VAL A 116 1.06 -3.39 7.13
N VAL A 117 -0.18 -3.41 7.61
CA VAL A 117 -1.01 -2.21 7.72
C VAL A 117 -0.38 -1.21 8.69
N SER A 118 0.14 -1.69 9.82
CA SER A 118 0.80 -0.83 10.79
C SER A 118 1.99 -0.09 10.15
N ARG A 119 2.77 -0.79 9.33
CA ARG A 119 3.89 -0.16 8.64
C ARG A 119 3.43 0.93 7.68
N ALA A 120 2.32 0.70 6.97
CA ALA A 120 1.78 1.70 6.07
C ALA A 120 1.34 2.95 6.84
N LEU A 121 0.71 2.75 8.00
CA LEU A 121 0.22 3.86 8.80
C LEU A 121 1.35 4.65 9.46
N GLU A 122 2.47 4.02 9.73
CA GLU A 122 3.65 4.74 10.24
C GLU A 122 4.08 5.83 9.26
N GLY A 123 4.01 5.53 7.96
CA GLY A 123 4.35 6.51 6.94
C GLY A 123 3.45 7.73 6.98
N VAL A 124 2.16 7.53 7.24
CA VAL A 124 1.22 8.62 7.34
C VAL A 124 1.59 9.53 8.52
N THR A 125 1.86 8.92 9.67
CA THR A 125 2.23 9.67 10.87
C THR A 125 3.49 10.48 10.66
N GLN A 126 4.52 9.87 10.07
CA GLN A 126 5.77 10.56 9.82
C GLN A 126 5.60 11.74 8.88
N ARG A 127 4.77 11.59 7.86
CA ARG A 127 4.51 12.64 6.91
C ARG A 127 3.88 13.87 7.59
N GLN A 128 2.98 13.62 8.51
CA GLN A 128 2.26 14.70 9.17
C GLN A 128 3.12 15.43 10.19
N GLN A 129 4.16 14.78 10.66
CA GLN A 129 5.09 15.41 11.60
C GLN A 129 6.15 16.26 10.90
N ALA A 130 6.35 16.06 9.61
CA ALA A 130 7.41 16.73 8.86
C ALA A 130 7.12 18.20 8.56
#